data_b6cc69884bc74ca18475247c770ab646
#
_entry.id   b6cc69884bc74ca18475247c770ab646
#
_cell.length_a   1.000
_cell.length_b   1.000
_cell.length_c   1.000
_cell.angle_alpha   90.00
_cell.angle_beta   90.00
_cell.angle_gamma   90.00
#
_symmetry.space_group_name_H-M   'P 1'
#
loop_
_entity.id
_entity.type
_entity.pdbx_description
1 polymer ?
#
loop_
_entity_poly.entity_id
_entity_poly.type
_entity_poly.pdbx_seq_one_letter_code
_entity_poly.pdbx_strand_id
1 'polypeptide(L)'
;MAETINMPKLGFDMAEGLLVRWVKQVGENINKGDVLAEIETDKATVEVESSASGVVLQLIVDQGTMVPVNAPIAVVGVAGEKVDSPSKVEGQKSVDGKPAAQSAPTVAPVTQASSPIDFGSAKASPLAKKIARDQKVDLSRVQGTGPGGRIVRRDIESVISHQLSVTSVPSTQPNYQLPITNPNDKVVPVTKLRQAIGRRLVESKTTIPHFYVTHEFKMDALMNMRKQVNAYLGENEKVSVNDFILKGVALSLRQFPNLNATIKGNEVTQFGHINVGVAVTVPGGLMTVVVKDTDQKTLRQISGEVKVMAARARDGKVKPDDVDGSTFSTSNLGMYDVEDFIAIINPPEAAILAIGSAREVPVVDGGQIKAGWRMKATISVDHRVSDGAEAAQFMQLLAGFLENPVRMLV
;
A
#
# COMPACT_ATOMS: atom_id res chain seq x y z
N MET A 1 11.74 18.70 -47.90
CA MET A 1 11.58 19.57 -46.71
C MET A 1 11.70 18.70 -45.48
N ALA A 2 12.49 19.13 -44.53
CA ALA A 2 12.65 18.43 -43.26
C ALA A 2 11.34 18.46 -42.47
N GLU A 3 10.87 17.30 -42.01
CA GLU A 3 9.66 17.15 -41.19
C GLU A 3 10.05 16.76 -39.77
N THR A 4 9.45 17.45 -38.80
CA THR A 4 9.69 17.20 -37.40
C THR A 4 8.73 16.13 -36.89
N ILE A 5 9.25 15.06 -36.32
CA ILE A 5 8.46 14.01 -35.68
C ILE A 5 8.30 14.36 -34.22
N ASN A 6 7.06 14.46 -33.77
CA ASN A 6 6.70 14.79 -32.41
C ASN A 6 6.29 13.54 -31.63
N MET A 7 6.42 13.59 -30.31
CA MET A 7 5.98 12.57 -29.39
C MET A 7 4.47 12.29 -29.55
N PRO A 8 4.06 11.11 -30.00
CA PRO A 8 2.65 10.82 -30.17
C PRO A 8 1.93 10.60 -28.83
N LYS A 9 0.63 10.86 -28.80
CA LYS A 9 -0.21 10.51 -27.64
C LYS A 9 -0.63 9.06 -27.74
N LEU A 10 0.06 8.17 -27.03
CA LEU A 10 -0.13 6.71 -27.09
C LEU A 10 -1.15 6.18 -26.04
N GLY A 11 -1.88 7.08 -25.34
CA GLY A 11 -2.92 6.75 -24.39
C GLY A 11 -3.77 7.95 -24.01
N PHE A 12 -4.99 7.71 -23.49
CA PHE A 12 -5.96 8.78 -23.18
C PHE A 12 -5.43 9.79 -22.15
N ASP A 13 -4.65 9.32 -21.15
CA ASP A 13 -4.14 10.13 -20.04
C ASP A 13 -2.63 10.39 -20.11
N MET A 14 -1.98 10.09 -21.25
CA MET A 14 -0.56 10.27 -21.40
C MET A 14 -0.20 11.76 -21.52
N ALA A 15 0.56 12.27 -20.53
CA ALA A 15 1.13 13.62 -20.56
C ALA A 15 2.59 13.61 -21.05
N GLU A 16 3.34 12.56 -20.77
CA GLU A 16 4.76 12.39 -21.11
C GLU A 16 5.11 10.89 -21.27
N GLY A 17 6.18 10.56 -21.97
CA GLY A 17 6.70 9.21 -22.13
C GLY A 17 8.21 9.16 -22.01
N LEU A 18 8.75 8.03 -21.56
CA LEU A 18 10.19 7.82 -21.47
C LEU A 18 10.70 7.22 -22.77
N LEU A 19 11.62 7.89 -23.44
CA LEU A 19 12.30 7.35 -24.61
C LEU A 19 13.28 6.26 -24.16
N VAL A 20 12.94 4.99 -24.40
CA VAL A 20 13.76 3.84 -23.96
C VAL A 20 14.97 3.66 -24.86
N ARG A 21 14.75 3.61 -26.17
CA ARG A 21 15.80 3.49 -27.17
C ARG A 21 15.37 4.01 -28.54
N TRP A 22 16.37 4.42 -29.30
CA TRP A 22 16.23 4.69 -30.72
C TRP A 22 16.43 3.39 -31.51
N VAL A 23 15.49 3.08 -32.42
CA VAL A 23 15.60 1.95 -33.34
C VAL A 23 16.36 2.36 -34.59
N LYS A 24 16.27 3.65 -34.97
CA LYS A 24 16.99 4.26 -36.10
C LYS A 24 17.98 5.30 -35.61
N GLN A 25 19.13 5.39 -36.27
CA GLN A 25 20.18 6.36 -35.97
C GLN A 25 20.25 7.49 -36.97
N VAL A 26 20.94 8.60 -36.63
CA VAL A 26 21.17 9.71 -37.53
C VAL A 26 21.92 9.23 -38.80
N GLY A 27 21.39 9.56 -39.95
CA GLY A 27 21.91 9.13 -41.24
C GLY A 27 21.24 7.88 -41.83
N GLU A 28 20.39 7.17 -41.11
CA GLU A 28 19.66 6.01 -41.62
C GLU A 28 18.39 6.41 -42.37
N ASN A 29 18.04 5.62 -43.39
CA ASN A 29 16.78 5.78 -44.11
C ASN A 29 15.61 5.21 -43.28
N ILE A 30 14.51 5.94 -43.30
CA ILE A 30 13.26 5.55 -42.67
C ILE A 30 12.10 5.83 -43.60
N ASN A 31 11.12 4.92 -43.68
CA ASN A 31 9.89 5.12 -44.41
C ASN A 31 8.75 5.42 -43.43
N LYS A 32 7.72 6.07 -43.92
CA LYS A 32 6.49 6.28 -43.16
C LYS A 32 5.90 4.95 -42.70
N GLY A 33 5.69 4.79 -41.39
CA GLY A 33 5.23 3.57 -40.75
C GLY A 33 6.36 2.67 -40.21
N ASP A 34 7.65 2.98 -40.50
CA ASP A 34 8.76 2.25 -39.90
C ASP A 34 8.94 2.69 -38.44
N VAL A 35 9.36 1.76 -37.57
CA VAL A 35 9.63 2.03 -36.15
C VAL A 35 10.86 2.92 -36.02
N LEU A 36 10.67 4.09 -35.43
CA LEU A 36 11.73 5.08 -35.16
C LEU A 36 12.34 4.92 -33.76
N ALA A 37 11.49 4.72 -32.76
CA ALA A 37 11.90 4.65 -31.37
C ALA A 37 10.94 3.77 -30.54
N GLU A 38 11.41 3.29 -29.40
CA GLU A 38 10.59 2.65 -28.38
C GLU A 38 10.41 3.60 -27.20
N ILE A 39 9.17 3.79 -26.82
CA ILE A 39 8.75 4.65 -25.71
C ILE A 39 8.07 3.81 -24.66
N GLU A 40 8.47 3.97 -23.42
CA GLU A 40 7.80 3.38 -22.28
C GLU A 40 6.80 4.38 -21.70
N THR A 41 5.54 3.93 -21.67
CA THR A 41 4.44 4.63 -21.00
C THR A 41 4.25 4.04 -19.60
N ASP A 42 3.33 4.57 -18.83
CA ASP A 42 2.94 4.02 -17.51
C ASP A 42 2.30 2.62 -17.58
N LYS A 43 1.89 2.18 -18.79
CA LYS A 43 1.19 0.90 -19.00
C LYS A 43 1.97 -0.13 -19.82
N ALA A 44 2.77 0.30 -20.79
CA ALA A 44 3.53 -0.60 -21.67
C ALA A 44 4.63 0.13 -22.44
N THR A 45 5.60 -0.63 -22.97
CA THR A 45 6.52 -0.13 -23.99
C THR A 45 5.82 -0.18 -25.35
N VAL A 46 5.78 0.95 -26.05
CA VAL A 46 5.10 1.10 -27.33
C VAL A 46 6.10 1.61 -28.36
N GLU A 47 6.03 1.06 -29.56
CA GLU A 47 6.82 1.49 -30.71
C GLU A 47 6.25 2.77 -31.31
N VAL A 48 7.10 3.73 -31.61
CA VAL A 48 6.75 4.97 -32.30
C VAL A 48 7.16 4.86 -33.76
N GLU A 49 6.16 4.93 -34.62
CA GLU A 49 6.33 4.90 -36.05
C GLU A 49 6.63 6.29 -36.62
N SER A 50 7.44 6.36 -37.68
CA SER A 50 7.71 7.60 -38.39
C SER A 50 6.50 8.08 -39.17
N SER A 51 6.14 9.35 -39.04
CA SER A 51 5.10 10.01 -39.84
C SER A 51 5.59 10.40 -41.25
N ALA A 52 6.92 10.43 -41.47
CA ALA A 52 7.58 10.88 -42.69
C ALA A 52 8.55 9.83 -43.23
N SER A 53 8.81 9.89 -44.55
CA SER A 53 9.85 9.11 -45.23
C SER A 53 11.03 9.99 -45.59
N GLY A 54 12.26 9.51 -45.33
CA GLY A 54 13.48 10.24 -45.62
C GLY A 54 14.69 9.67 -44.88
N VAL A 55 15.66 10.53 -44.59
CA VAL A 55 16.83 10.22 -43.75
C VAL A 55 16.63 10.85 -42.40
N VAL A 56 16.97 10.17 -41.31
CA VAL A 56 16.98 10.75 -39.97
C VAL A 56 18.11 11.79 -39.90
N LEU A 57 17.75 13.06 -39.89
CA LEU A 57 18.71 14.16 -39.90
C LEU A 57 19.25 14.48 -38.52
N GLN A 58 18.35 14.42 -37.51
CA GLN A 58 18.71 14.75 -36.13
C GLN A 58 17.79 14.01 -35.14
N LEU A 59 18.37 13.54 -34.05
CA LEU A 59 17.67 13.10 -32.84
C LEU A 59 17.76 14.23 -31.81
N ILE A 60 16.62 14.75 -31.38
CA ILE A 60 16.53 15.94 -30.50
C ILE A 60 16.65 15.56 -29.04
N VAL A 61 16.25 14.32 -28.69
CA VAL A 61 16.16 13.83 -27.31
C VAL A 61 17.09 12.65 -27.10
N ASP A 62 17.79 12.64 -25.98
CA ASP A 62 18.68 11.53 -25.58
C ASP A 62 17.87 10.34 -25.03
N GLN A 63 18.41 9.11 -25.18
CA GLN A 63 17.83 7.91 -24.56
C GLN A 63 17.73 8.06 -23.05
N GLY A 64 16.65 7.57 -22.46
CA GLY A 64 16.41 7.68 -21.02
C GLY A 64 15.79 9.00 -20.58
N THR A 65 15.37 9.87 -21.52
CA THR A 65 14.76 11.18 -21.22
C THR A 65 13.24 11.08 -21.24
N MET A 66 12.58 11.73 -20.27
CA MET A 66 11.12 11.94 -20.27
C MET A 66 10.75 13.03 -21.25
N VAL A 67 9.83 12.75 -22.17
CA VAL A 67 9.42 13.65 -23.25
C VAL A 67 7.92 13.91 -23.16
N PRO A 68 7.50 15.19 -23.06
CA PRO A 68 6.08 15.54 -23.09
C PRO A 68 5.42 15.18 -24.42
N VAL A 69 4.14 14.85 -24.39
CA VAL A 69 3.34 14.63 -25.61
C VAL A 69 3.36 15.87 -26.48
N ASN A 70 3.47 15.71 -27.79
CA ASN A 70 3.65 16.74 -28.81
C ASN A 70 5.01 17.50 -28.81
N ALA A 71 5.95 17.16 -27.93
CA ALA A 71 7.29 17.70 -28.01
C ALA A 71 8.07 17.08 -29.18
N PRO A 72 8.96 17.82 -29.87
CA PRO A 72 9.75 17.33 -30.97
C PRO A 72 10.78 16.30 -30.48
N ILE A 73 10.86 15.15 -31.15
CA ILE A 73 11.77 14.05 -30.81
C ILE A 73 12.85 13.82 -31.87
N ALA A 74 12.50 13.94 -33.16
CA ALA A 74 13.44 13.73 -34.25
C ALA A 74 13.08 14.58 -35.47
N VAL A 75 14.05 14.77 -36.37
CA VAL A 75 13.83 15.41 -37.67
C VAL A 75 14.22 14.46 -38.80
N VAL A 76 13.30 14.26 -39.75
CA VAL A 76 13.47 13.41 -40.91
C VAL A 76 13.35 14.28 -42.17
N GLY A 77 14.23 14.11 -43.15
CA GLY A 77 14.23 14.91 -44.37
C GLY A 77 15.12 14.33 -45.48
N VAL A 78 15.53 15.17 -46.44
CA VAL A 78 16.42 14.76 -47.52
C VAL A 78 17.89 14.86 -47.10
N ALA A 79 18.71 13.88 -47.47
CA ALA A 79 20.11 13.84 -47.09
C ALA A 79 20.84 15.18 -47.47
N GLY A 80 21.44 15.83 -46.49
CA GLY A 80 22.17 17.11 -46.66
C GLY A 80 21.33 18.38 -46.45
N GLU A 81 20.07 18.29 -46.14
CA GLU A 81 19.22 19.44 -45.81
C GLU A 81 19.65 20.05 -44.46
N LYS A 82 19.91 21.36 -44.44
CA LYS A 82 20.22 22.09 -43.17
C LYS A 82 18.98 22.24 -42.34
N VAL A 83 19.04 21.75 -41.12
CA VAL A 83 17.97 21.88 -40.14
C VAL A 83 18.28 23.11 -39.27
N ASP A 84 17.37 24.09 -39.23
CA ASP A 84 17.41 25.16 -38.23
C ASP A 84 17.01 24.52 -36.89
N SER A 85 17.99 24.38 -35.99
CA SER A 85 17.84 23.66 -34.72
C SER A 85 16.87 24.38 -33.80
N PRO A 86 15.76 23.74 -33.39
CA PRO A 86 15.09 24.16 -32.17
C PRO A 86 15.98 23.76 -30.99
N SER A 87 16.15 24.69 -30.04
CA SER A 87 17.01 24.58 -28.88
C SER A 87 16.80 23.27 -28.11
N LYS A 88 17.92 22.61 -27.83
CA LYS A 88 17.99 21.40 -26.99
C LYS A 88 17.28 21.66 -25.65
N VAL A 89 16.28 20.89 -25.35
CA VAL A 89 15.60 20.93 -24.04
C VAL A 89 16.52 20.23 -23.04
N GLU A 90 17.25 21.02 -22.24
CA GLU A 90 18.07 20.49 -21.14
C GLU A 90 17.16 19.97 -20.04
N GLY A 91 17.13 18.64 -19.89
CA GLY A 91 16.57 17.97 -18.73
C GLY A 91 17.42 18.28 -17.49
N GLN A 92 16.77 18.66 -16.40
CA GLN A 92 17.42 18.98 -15.12
C GLN A 92 18.30 17.83 -14.65
N LYS A 93 19.61 18.02 -14.66
CA LYS A 93 20.60 17.20 -13.93
C LYS A 93 20.56 17.60 -12.47
N SER A 94 20.33 16.63 -11.61
CA SER A 94 20.51 16.75 -10.16
C SER A 94 21.95 17.15 -9.83
N VAL A 95 22.07 18.21 -9.03
CA VAL A 95 23.34 18.76 -8.56
C VAL A 95 23.77 17.98 -7.32
N ASP A 96 24.90 17.29 -7.41
CA ASP A 96 25.64 16.74 -6.28
C ASP A 96 26.26 17.88 -5.48
N GLY A 97 25.76 18.10 -4.28
CA GLY A 97 26.34 18.99 -3.26
C GLY A 97 26.90 18.16 -2.11
N LYS A 98 28.21 18.00 -2.06
CA LYS A 98 28.96 17.38 -0.97
C LYS A 98 29.02 18.32 0.23
N PRO A 99 28.58 17.92 1.44
CA PRO A 99 28.91 18.66 2.66
C PRO A 99 30.20 18.10 3.30
N ALA A 100 31.05 19.02 3.73
CA ALA A 100 32.30 18.79 4.43
C ALA A 100 32.08 18.22 5.82
N ALA A 101 33.02 17.35 6.22
CA ALA A 101 33.10 16.71 7.52
C ALA A 101 33.33 17.74 8.66
N GLN A 102 32.55 17.67 9.71
CA GLN A 102 32.92 18.20 11.02
C GLN A 102 33.02 17.05 12.02
N SER A 103 34.17 17.05 12.69
CA SER A 103 34.64 16.09 13.67
C SER A 103 33.81 16.08 14.94
N ALA A 104 33.45 14.88 15.42
CA ALA A 104 32.87 14.62 16.72
C ALA A 104 33.95 14.39 17.78
N PRO A 105 33.75 14.78 19.05
CA PRO A 105 34.70 14.53 20.12
C PRO A 105 34.56 13.11 20.68
N THR A 106 35.71 12.50 20.86
CA THR A 106 35.95 11.17 21.45
C THR A 106 35.62 11.17 22.94
N VAL A 107 34.77 10.25 23.40
CA VAL A 107 34.58 9.95 24.82
C VAL A 107 35.22 8.59 25.12
N ALA A 108 36.19 8.59 26.05
CA ALA A 108 36.92 7.43 26.49
C ALA A 108 36.08 6.48 27.37
N PRO A 109 36.36 5.16 27.42
CA PRO A 109 35.61 4.21 28.22
C PRO A 109 36.07 4.24 29.68
N VAL A 110 35.10 4.35 30.60
CA VAL A 110 35.34 4.24 32.06
C VAL A 110 35.26 2.79 32.48
N THR A 111 36.38 2.25 32.87
CA THR A 111 36.54 0.92 33.49
C THR A 111 36.08 1.01 34.96
N GLN A 112 35.08 0.27 35.36
CA GLN A 112 34.70 0.14 36.78
C GLN A 112 35.49 -1.00 37.42
N ALA A 113 36.41 -0.63 38.31
CA ALA A 113 37.07 -1.54 39.25
C ALA A 113 36.19 -1.75 40.49
N SER A 114 36.00 -2.99 40.87
CA SER A 114 35.32 -3.39 42.11
C SER A 114 36.25 -3.18 43.30
N SER A 115 35.81 -2.35 44.29
CA SER A 115 36.47 -2.17 45.58
C SER A 115 35.69 -2.83 46.73
N PRO A 116 36.33 -3.23 47.83
CA PRO A 116 35.74 -4.04 48.91
C PRO A 116 34.73 -3.25 49.74
N ILE A 117 33.74 -3.96 50.29
CA ILE A 117 32.64 -3.42 51.11
C ILE A 117 33.14 -2.94 52.45
N ASP A 118 33.06 -1.63 52.73
CA ASP A 118 33.40 -1.03 54.06
C ASP A 118 32.11 -0.81 54.89
N PHE A 119 32.02 -1.47 56.06
CA PHE A 119 30.87 -1.39 56.97
C PHE A 119 31.03 -0.31 58.06
N GLY A 120 32.07 0.56 57.99
CA GLY A 120 32.53 1.31 59.17
C GLY A 120 32.06 2.75 59.35
N SER A 121 31.69 3.50 58.28
CA SER A 121 31.57 4.97 58.40
C SER A 121 30.15 5.56 58.27
N ALA A 122 29.15 4.78 57.93
CA ALA A 122 27.77 5.29 57.75
C ALA A 122 27.07 5.57 59.10
N LYS A 123 26.48 6.77 59.26
CA LYS A 123 25.62 7.12 60.39
C LYS A 123 24.31 6.32 60.35
N ALA A 124 24.30 5.11 60.90
CA ALA A 124 23.14 4.25 60.96
C ALA A 124 22.76 3.88 62.41
N SER A 125 21.47 3.63 62.64
CA SER A 125 21.00 3.17 63.93
C SER A 125 21.51 1.75 64.24
N PRO A 126 21.68 1.34 65.50
CA PRO A 126 22.16 0.02 65.91
C PRO A 126 21.33 -1.10 65.27
N LEU A 127 20.00 -0.91 65.20
CA LEU A 127 19.06 -1.87 64.53
C LEU A 127 19.22 -1.92 63.04
N ALA A 128 19.39 -0.77 62.38
CA ALA A 128 19.65 -0.72 60.93
C ALA A 128 20.98 -1.43 60.58
N LYS A 129 22.05 -1.22 61.36
CA LYS A 129 23.32 -1.94 61.15
C LYS A 129 23.19 -3.44 61.30
N LYS A 130 22.37 -3.92 62.25
CA LYS A 130 22.12 -5.36 62.43
C LYS A 130 21.39 -5.94 61.25
N ILE A 131 20.30 -5.31 60.81
CA ILE A 131 19.49 -5.80 59.65
C ILE A 131 20.32 -5.76 58.35
N ALA A 132 21.09 -4.69 58.13
CA ALA A 132 21.94 -4.58 56.95
C ALA A 132 23.02 -5.68 56.89
N ARG A 133 23.58 -6.06 58.05
CA ARG A 133 24.54 -7.17 58.15
C ARG A 133 23.90 -8.51 57.92
N ASP A 134 22.72 -8.75 58.52
CA ASP A 134 21.97 -10.01 58.37
C ASP A 134 21.51 -10.23 56.92
N GLN A 135 21.17 -9.14 56.22
CA GLN A 135 20.65 -9.15 54.87
C GLN A 135 21.73 -8.80 53.78
N LYS A 136 23.00 -8.61 54.18
CA LYS A 136 24.12 -8.23 53.31
C LYS A 136 23.87 -6.99 52.46
N VAL A 137 23.19 -5.96 53.04
CA VAL A 137 22.93 -4.70 52.35
C VAL A 137 24.06 -3.71 52.65
N ASP A 138 24.60 -3.10 51.58
CA ASP A 138 25.67 -2.10 51.69
C ASP A 138 25.09 -0.75 52.17
N LEU A 139 25.47 -0.34 53.37
CA LEU A 139 24.98 0.91 54.00
C LEU A 139 25.47 2.18 53.27
N SER A 140 26.52 2.12 52.49
CA SER A 140 27.04 3.28 51.77
C SER A 140 26.09 3.72 50.60
N ARG A 141 25.23 2.80 50.17
CA ARG A 141 24.25 3.03 49.08
C ARG A 141 22.84 3.35 49.57
N VAL A 142 22.64 3.42 50.88
CA VAL A 142 21.34 3.68 51.47
C VAL A 142 21.26 5.14 51.95
N GLN A 143 20.29 5.89 51.46
CA GLN A 143 20.04 7.25 51.88
C GLN A 143 19.23 7.23 53.20
N GLY A 144 19.80 7.76 54.29
CA GLY A 144 19.16 7.79 55.61
C GLY A 144 18.08 8.87 55.70
N THR A 145 16.85 8.48 56.12
CA THR A 145 15.70 9.38 56.33
C THR A 145 15.50 9.78 57.81
N GLY A 146 16.31 9.29 58.72
CA GLY A 146 16.23 9.62 60.14
C GLY A 146 16.86 10.97 60.52
N PRO A 147 16.67 11.44 61.82
CA PRO A 147 17.18 12.71 62.26
C PRO A 147 18.68 12.85 62.03
N GLY A 148 19.10 13.96 61.36
CA GLY A 148 20.49 14.24 61.04
C GLY A 148 21.05 13.33 59.96
N GLY A 149 20.21 12.81 59.04
CA GLY A 149 20.62 11.95 57.90
C GLY A 149 21.00 10.54 58.32
N ARG A 150 20.52 10.06 59.49
CA ARG A 150 20.81 8.72 59.99
C ARG A 150 19.98 7.66 59.27
N ILE A 151 20.62 6.57 58.86
CA ILE A 151 19.93 5.41 58.28
C ILE A 151 19.13 4.70 59.35
N VAL A 152 17.82 4.57 59.16
CA VAL A 152 16.90 3.89 60.09
C VAL A 152 16.39 2.59 59.49
N ARG A 153 15.75 1.75 60.28
CA ARG A 153 15.23 0.44 59.91
C ARG A 153 14.41 0.47 58.58
N ARG A 154 13.52 1.45 58.44
CA ARG A 154 12.64 1.60 57.29
C ARG A 154 13.43 1.74 55.97
N ASP A 155 14.57 2.42 56.03
CA ASP A 155 15.40 2.67 54.84
C ASP A 155 16.01 1.36 54.33
N ILE A 156 16.42 0.47 55.26
CA ILE A 156 16.94 -0.87 54.88
C ILE A 156 15.82 -1.76 54.36
N GLU A 157 14.65 -1.76 54.99
CA GLU A 157 13.49 -2.56 54.54
C GLU A 157 13.00 -2.14 53.16
N SER A 158 13.05 -0.84 52.82
CA SER A 158 12.69 -0.36 51.47
C SER A 158 13.69 -0.85 50.39
N VAL A 159 14.97 -0.92 50.72
CA VAL A 159 16.00 -1.45 49.82
C VAL A 159 15.83 -2.96 49.61
N ILE A 160 15.51 -3.69 50.69
CA ILE A 160 15.26 -5.13 50.62
C ILE A 160 14.01 -5.45 49.83
N SER A 161 12.93 -4.69 50.01
CA SER A 161 11.70 -4.86 49.24
C SER A 161 11.90 -4.59 47.73
N HIS A 162 12.74 -3.59 47.39
CA HIS A 162 13.14 -3.36 45.98
C HIS A 162 14.03 -4.47 45.40
N GLN A 163 14.93 -5.06 46.22
CA GLN A 163 15.74 -6.21 45.79
C GLN A 163 14.92 -7.49 45.62
N LEU A 164 13.90 -7.72 46.43
CA LEU A 164 13.00 -8.88 46.30
C LEU A 164 12.07 -8.80 45.07
N SER A 165 11.82 -7.58 44.55
CA SER A 165 11.07 -7.40 43.30
C SER A 165 11.88 -7.68 42.03
N VAL A 166 13.18 -7.94 42.15
CA VAL A 166 14.10 -8.18 41.05
C VAL A 166 14.66 -9.63 41.03
N THR A 167 14.22 -10.50 41.93
CA THR A 167 14.62 -11.91 41.90
C THR A 167 13.71 -12.70 40.95
N SER A 168 14.08 -12.67 39.69
CA SER A 168 14.22 -13.77 38.73
C SER A 168 13.16 -14.87 38.79
N VAL A 169 12.18 -14.72 37.95
CA VAL A 169 11.66 -15.87 37.17
C VAL A 169 12.84 -16.35 36.29
N PRO A 170 13.19 -17.64 36.20
CA PRO A 170 14.13 -18.10 35.19
C PRO A 170 13.50 -17.83 33.84
N SER A 171 13.96 -16.76 33.19
CA SER A 171 13.63 -16.45 31.81
C SER A 171 14.33 -17.46 30.93
N THR A 172 13.65 -18.55 30.62
CA THR A 172 13.85 -19.26 29.36
C THR A 172 13.29 -18.37 28.26
N GLN A 173 13.89 -17.20 28.07
CA GLN A 173 13.67 -16.45 26.86
C GLN A 173 14.36 -17.24 25.73
N PRO A 174 13.61 -17.66 24.69
CA PRO A 174 14.27 -18.05 23.47
C PRO A 174 15.17 -16.89 23.09
N ASN A 175 16.42 -17.20 22.75
CA ASN A 175 17.40 -16.25 22.32
C ASN A 175 16.92 -15.63 20.99
N TYR A 176 15.98 -14.66 21.07
CA TYR A 176 15.64 -13.80 19.96
C TYR A 176 16.86 -12.89 19.73
N GLN A 177 17.81 -13.38 18.96
CA GLN A 177 18.71 -12.48 18.29
C GLN A 177 17.84 -11.65 17.36
N LEU A 178 17.51 -10.45 17.80
CA LEU A 178 16.97 -9.42 16.90
C LEU A 178 17.92 -9.40 15.70
N PRO A 179 17.38 -9.47 14.47
CA PRO A 179 18.25 -9.37 13.30
C PRO A 179 19.08 -8.11 13.46
N ILE A 180 20.42 -8.28 13.37
CA ILE A 180 21.37 -7.16 13.45
C ILE A 180 20.91 -6.16 12.39
N THR A 181 20.36 -5.04 12.81
CA THR A 181 20.04 -3.95 11.90
C THR A 181 21.36 -3.51 11.28
N ASN A 182 21.46 -3.62 9.96
CA ASN A 182 22.66 -3.13 9.27
C ASN A 182 22.77 -1.62 9.57
N PRO A 183 23.80 -1.14 10.25
CA PRO A 183 23.93 0.25 10.65
C PRO A 183 24.11 1.22 9.47
N ASN A 184 24.28 0.68 8.25
CA ASN A 184 24.45 1.49 7.05
C ASN A 184 23.09 1.68 6.36
N ASP A 185 22.70 2.93 6.17
CA ASP A 185 21.56 3.29 5.36
C ASP A 185 21.74 2.76 3.93
N LYS A 186 20.70 2.11 3.39
CA LYS A 186 20.72 1.61 2.03
C LYS A 186 19.75 2.45 1.18
N VAL A 187 20.30 3.22 0.26
CA VAL A 187 19.49 3.90 -0.76
C VAL A 187 19.03 2.88 -1.80
N VAL A 188 17.70 2.73 -1.93
CA VAL A 188 17.08 1.83 -2.91
C VAL A 188 16.26 2.67 -3.88
N PRO A 189 16.54 2.62 -5.20
CA PRO A 189 15.76 3.35 -6.18
C PRO A 189 14.31 2.85 -6.22
N VAL A 190 13.37 3.79 -6.35
CA VAL A 190 11.94 3.48 -6.46
C VAL A 190 11.65 2.94 -7.86
N THR A 191 10.96 1.81 -7.95
CA THR A 191 10.58 1.20 -9.25
C THR A 191 9.57 2.08 -9.99
N LYS A 192 9.52 2.00 -11.31
CA LYS A 192 8.56 2.75 -12.15
C LYS A 192 7.11 2.50 -11.72
N LEU A 193 6.74 1.24 -11.46
CA LEU A 193 5.42 0.88 -10.94
C LEU A 193 5.12 1.63 -9.62
N ARG A 194 6.07 1.64 -8.68
CA ARG A 194 5.89 2.32 -7.39
C ARG A 194 5.77 3.84 -7.55
N GLN A 195 6.50 4.43 -8.49
CA GLN A 195 6.40 5.86 -8.82
C GLN A 195 5.01 6.20 -9.39
N ALA A 196 4.50 5.39 -10.35
CA ALA A 196 3.17 5.57 -10.93
C ALA A 196 2.07 5.44 -9.88
N ILE A 197 2.14 4.41 -9.01
CA ILE A 197 1.22 4.24 -7.88
C ILE A 197 1.27 5.47 -6.97
N GLY A 198 2.49 5.94 -6.58
CA GLY A 198 2.66 7.09 -5.69
C GLY A 198 2.03 8.35 -6.26
N ARG A 199 2.29 8.68 -7.52
CA ARG A 199 1.71 9.84 -8.20
C ARG A 199 0.16 9.79 -8.19
N ARG A 200 -0.42 8.66 -8.59
CA ARG A 200 -1.87 8.46 -8.64
C ARG A 200 -2.54 8.56 -7.26
N LEU A 201 -1.92 7.97 -6.25
CA LEU A 201 -2.46 8.02 -4.88
C LEU A 201 -2.29 9.39 -4.22
N VAL A 202 -1.21 10.13 -4.52
CA VAL A 202 -1.06 11.54 -4.08
C VAL A 202 -2.13 12.40 -4.73
N GLU A 203 -2.34 12.29 -6.04
CA GLU A 203 -3.41 12.99 -6.75
C GLU A 203 -4.77 12.71 -6.10
N SER A 204 -5.11 11.44 -5.86
CA SER A 204 -6.35 11.05 -5.19
C SER A 204 -6.50 11.73 -3.83
N LYS A 205 -5.48 11.68 -2.98
CA LYS A 205 -5.55 12.23 -1.62
C LYS A 205 -5.59 13.75 -1.57
N THR A 206 -5.04 14.43 -2.56
CA THR A 206 -5.01 15.91 -2.60
C THR A 206 -6.22 16.52 -3.29
N THR A 207 -6.88 15.79 -4.20
CA THR A 207 -7.98 16.33 -5.01
C THR A 207 -9.36 15.81 -4.64
N ILE A 208 -9.44 14.65 -3.99
CA ILE A 208 -10.71 14.01 -3.61
C ILE A 208 -10.99 14.23 -2.12
N PRO A 209 -12.11 14.89 -1.76
CA PRO A 209 -12.56 14.98 -0.37
C PRO A 209 -13.14 13.65 0.09
N HIS A 210 -12.28 12.75 0.59
CA HIS A 210 -12.69 11.43 1.07
C HIS A 210 -13.49 11.54 2.36
N PHE A 211 -14.60 10.80 2.44
CA PHE A 211 -15.22 10.43 3.70
C PHE A 211 -15.37 8.91 3.81
N TYR A 212 -15.65 8.40 5.01
CA TYR A 212 -15.52 6.99 5.32
C TYR A 212 -16.71 6.51 6.14
N VAL A 213 -17.26 5.34 5.77
CA VAL A 213 -18.32 4.67 6.52
C VAL A 213 -17.91 3.22 6.77
N THR A 214 -17.83 2.83 8.05
CA THR A 214 -17.51 1.44 8.45
C THR A 214 -18.79 0.73 8.88
N HIS A 215 -18.94 -0.53 8.46
CA HIS A 215 -20.01 -1.41 8.86
C HIS A 215 -19.48 -2.78 9.29
N GLU A 216 -20.10 -3.38 10.30
CA GLU A 216 -19.80 -4.75 10.73
C GLU A 216 -20.87 -5.71 10.20
N PHE A 217 -20.43 -6.74 9.51
CA PHE A 217 -21.25 -7.75 8.85
C PHE A 217 -21.28 -9.05 9.64
N LYS A 218 -22.47 -9.69 9.74
CA LYS A 218 -22.64 -11.04 10.26
C LYS A 218 -22.34 -12.05 9.15
N MET A 219 -21.26 -12.79 9.30
CA MET A 219 -20.76 -13.68 8.22
C MET A 219 -21.17 -15.14 8.38
N ASP A 220 -21.90 -15.50 9.44
CA ASP A 220 -22.24 -16.89 9.77
C ASP A 220 -22.94 -17.61 8.62
N ALA A 221 -23.96 -17.01 8.02
CA ALA A 221 -24.73 -17.60 6.92
C ALA A 221 -23.86 -17.75 5.66
N LEU A 222 -23.03 -16.75 5.35
CA LEU A 222 -22.13 -16.79 4.20
C LEU A 222 -21.06 -17.88 4.35
N MET A 223 -20.45 -18.01 5.53
CA MET A 223 -19.44 -19.03 5.81
C MET A 223 -20.04 -20.45 5.67
N ASN A 224 -21.27 -20.63 6.15
CA ASN A 224 -22.00 -21.90 6.00
C ASN A 224 -22.33 -22.19 4.52
N MET A 225 -22.89 -21.22 3.79
CA MET A 225 -23.20 -21.38 2.37
C MET A 225 -21.95 -21.67 1.54
N ARG A 226 -20.86 -20.94 1.78
CA ARG A 226 -19.56 -21.19 1.12
C ARG A 226 -19.09 -22.62 1.35
N LYS A 227 -19.19 -23.13 2.59
CA LYS A 227 -18.81 -24.52 2.93
C LYS A 227 -19.65 -25.54 2.14
N GLN A 228 -20.98 -25.32 2.06
CA GLN A 228 -21.88 -26.19 1.30
C GLN A 228 -21.58 -26.14 -0.20
N VAL A 229 -21.45 -24.96 -0.82
CA VAL A 229 -21.15 -24.80 -2.23
C VAL A 229 -19.81 -25.47 -2.58
N ASN A 230 -18.79 -25.26 -1.78
CA ASN A 230 -17.46 -25.82 -2.02
C ASN A 230 -17.36 -27.33 -1.83
N ALA A 231 -18.34 -27.96 -1.18
CA ALA A 231 -18.43 -29.42 -1.07
C ALA A 231 -18.76 -30.10 -2.41
N TYR A 232 -19.39 -29.36 -3.34
CA TYR A 232 -19.76 -29.86 -4.67
C TYR A 232 -18.80 -29.41 -5.78
N LEU A 233 -17.83 -28.52 -5.48
CA LEU A 233 -16.91 -27.97 -6.46
C LEU A 233 -15.53 -28.62 -6.37
N GLY A 234 -14.90 -28.81 -7.53
CA GLY A 234 -13.49 -29.24 -7.61
C GLY A 234 -12.54 -28.20 -6.98
N GLU A 235 -11.33 -28.59 -6.58
CA GLU A 235 -10.36 -27.73 -5.90
C GLU A 235 -10.11 -26.39 -6.63
N ASN A 236 -10.00 -26.43 -7.96
CA ASN A 236 -9.73 -25.23 -8.78
C ASN A 236 -10.96 -24.32 -8.94
N GLU A 237 -12.16 -24.83 -8.65
CA GLU A 237 -13.44 -24.12 -8.84
C GLU A 237 -14.00 -23.54 -7.54
N LYS A 238 -13.39 -23.88 -6.39
CA LYS A 238 -13.85 -23.40 -5.08
C LYS A 238 -13.96 -21.88 -5.05
N VAL A 239 -15.08 -21.43 -4.48
CA VAL A 239 -15.35 -19.99 -4.29
C VAL A 239 -14.80 -19.52 -2.96
N SER A 240 -14.27 -18.31 -2.95
CA SER A 240 -13.75 -17.62 -1.77
C SER A 240 -14.80 -16.71 -1.13
N VAL A 241 -14.55 -16.26 0.10
CA VAL A 241 -15.37 -15.20 0.74
C VAL A 241 -15.37 -13.94 -0.11
N ASN A 242 -14.23 -13.62 -0.72
CA ASN A 242 -14.09 -12.44 -1.58
C ASN A 242 -15.05 -12.48 -2.79
N ASP A 243 -15.26 -13.64 -3.39
CA ASP A 243 -16.15 -13.78 -4.56
C ASP A 243 -17.61 -13.43 -4.20
N PHE A 244 -18.07 -13.83 -3.00
CA PHE A 244 -19.38 -13.42 -2.48
C PHE A 244 -19.43 -11.91 -2.24
N ILE A 245 -18.37 -11.31 -1.68
CA ILE A 245 -18.30 -9.87 -1.44
C ILE A 245 -18.38 -9.12 -2.78
N LEU A 246 -17.60 -9.52 -3.79
CA LEU A 246 -17.64 -8.91 -5.12
C LEU A 246 -19.04 -8.97 -5.74
N LYS A 247 -19.71 -10.11 -5.63
CA LYS A 247 -21.10 -10.27 -6.11
C LYS A 247 -22.05 -9.37 -5.35
N GLY A 248 -21.97 -9.35 -4.01
CA GLY A 248 -22.80 -8.49 -3.14
C GLY A 248 -22.58 -7.00 -3.45
N VAL A 249 -21.33 -6.56 -3.60
CA VAL A 249 -21.00 -5.19 -4.00
C VAL A 249 -21.63 -4.84 -5.34
N ALA A 250 -21.45 -5.70 -6.35
CA ALA A 250 -21.98 -5.43 -7.68
C ALA A 250 -23.51 -5.35 -7.71
N LEU A 251 -24.20 -6.23 -6.97
CA LEU A 251 -25.67 -6.17 -6.84
C LEU A 251 -26.13 -4.93 -6.07
N SER A 252 -25.37 -4.49 -5.07
CA SER A 252 -25.68 -3.27 -4.33
C SER A 252 -25.52 -2.03 -5.18
N LEU A 253 -24.46 -1.94 -6.00
CA LEU A 253 -24.20 -0.80 -6.88
C LEU A 253 -25.31 -0.53 -7.91
N ARG A 254 -26.12 -1.53 -8.26
CA ARG A 254 -27.31 -1.33 -9.10
C ARG A 254 -28.30 -0.29 -8.53
N GLN A 255 -28.34 -0.17 -7.21
CA GLN A 255 -29.28 0.76 -6.53
C GLN A 255 -28.60 2.08 -6.12
N PHE A 256 -27.27 2.19 -6.26
CA PHE A 256 -26.49 3.35 -5.86
C PHE A 256 -25.59 3.83 -7.01
N PRO A 257 -26.16 4.42 -8.07
CA PRO A 257 -25.41 4.81 -9.27
C PRO A 257 -24.36 5.89 -9.01
N ASN A 258 -24.50 6.72 -7.97
CA ASN A 258 -23.50 7.70 -7.59
C ASN A 258 -22.21 7.04 -7.05
N LEU A 259 -22.30 5.86 -6.44
CA LEU A 259 -21.12 5.11 -6.01
C LEU A 259 -20.45 4.35 -7.16
N ASN A 260 -21.14 4.20 -8.30
CA ASN A 260 -20.65 3.63 -9.55
C ASN A 260 -20.47 4.73 -10.60
N ALA A 261 -19.72 5.77 -10.26
CA ALA A 261 -19.61 6.99 -11.05
C ALA A 261 -18.20 7.56 -11.05
N THR A 262 -18.00 8.57 -11.85
CA THR A 262 -16.82 9.44 -11.87
C THR A 262 -17.24 10.90 -11.93
N ILE A 263 -16.37 11.80 -11.46
CA ILE A 263 -16.58 13.25 -11.56
C ILE A 263 -15.45 13.87 -12.35
N LYS A 264 -15.78 14.72 -13.33
CA LYS A 264 -14.83 15.49 -14.11
C LYS A 264 -15.31 16.95 -14.19
N GLY A 265 -14.55 17.85 -13.59
CA GLY A 265 -14.99 19.25 -13.45
C GLY A 265 -16.28 19.31 -12.62
N ASN A 266 -17.36 19.79 -13.22
CA ASN A 266 -18.67 19.94 -12.59
C ASN A 266 -19.71 18.89 -13.06
N GLU A 267 -19.24 17.83 -13.75
CA GLU A 267 -20.10 16.80 -14.31
C GLU A 267 -19.82 15.45 -13.66
N VAL A 268 -20.88 14.79 -13.19
CA VAL A 268 -20.84 13.41 -12.70
C VAL A 268 -21.34 12.48 -13.81
N THR A 269 -20.51 11.50 -14.16
CA THR A 269 -20.88 10.43 -15.09
C THR A 269 -21.15 9.16 -14.30
N GLN A 270 -22.41 8.72 -14.27
CA GLN A 270 -22.82 7.42 -13.74
C GLN A 270 -22.58 6.34 -14.79
N PHE A 271 -21.85 5.28 -14.43
CA PHE A 271 -21.54 4.21 -15.37
C PHE A 271 -22.73 3.26 -15.53
N GLY A 272 -23.02 2.88 -16.78
CA GLY A 272 -24.04 1.88 -17.10
C GLY A 272 -23.60 0.43 -16.82
N HIS A 273 -22.28 0.20 -16.70
CA HIS A 273 -21.66 -1.09 -16.38
C HIS A 273 -21.20 -1.11 -14.92
N ILE A 274 -21.19 -2.28 -14.31
CA ILE A 274 -20.66 -2.47 -12.96
C ILE A 274 -19.42 -3.35 -13.04
N ASN A 275 -18.28 -2.71 -13.16
CA ASN A 275 -16.98 -3.34 -13.30
C ASN A 275 -16.21 -3.22 -11.98
N VAL A 276 -16.10 -4.33 -11.26
CA VAL A 276 -15.47 -4.29 -9.93
C VAL A 276 -13.99 -4.60 -10.04
N GLY A 277 -13.17 -3.62 -9.68
CA GLY A 277 -11.74 -3.76 -9.53
C GLY A 277 -11.36 -4.50 -8.25
N VAL A 278 -10.42 -5.42 -8.35
CA VAL A 278 -9.89 -6.21 -7.25
C VAL A 278 -8.40 -5.94 -7.10
N ALA A 279 -8.01 -5.39 -5.96
CA ALA A 279 -6.60 -5.14 -5.66
C ALA A 279 -5.85 -6.47 -5.43
N VAL A 280 -4.78 -6.70 -6.19
CA VAL A 280 -3.95 -7.90 -6.14
C VAL A 280 -2.50 -7.51 -5.87
N THR A 281 -1.87 -8.15 -4.89
CA THR A 281 -0.44 -7.97 -4.63
C THR A 281 0.39 -8.62 -5.74
N VAL A 282 1.31 -7.85 -6.30
CA VAL A 282 2.25 -8.27 -7.35
C VAL A 282 3.68 -7.93 -6.95
N PRO A 283 4.71 -8.54 -7.56
CA PRO A 283 6.08 -8.13 -7.33
C PRO A 283 6.27 -6.61 -7.58
N GLY A 284 6.74 -5.91 -6.55
CA GLY A 284 6.99 -4.46 -6.61
C GLY A 284 5.81 -3.56 -6.26
N GLY A 285 4.59 -4.08 -6.02
CA GLY A 285 3.47 -3.23 -5.65
C GLY A 285 2.10 -3.88 -5.59
N LEU A 286 1.09 -3.11 -5.93
CA LEU A 286 -0.31 -3.49 -5.99
C LEU A 286 -0.85 -3.20 -7.39
N MET A 287 -1.66 -4.10 -7.93
CA MET A 287 -2.35 -3.92 -9.22
C MET A 287 -3.83 -4.22 -9.05
N THR A 288 -4.68 -3.46 -9.72
CA THR A 288 -6.13 -3.72 -9.73
C THR A 288 -6.48 -4.50 -10.98
N VAL A 289 -7.04 -5.70 -10.81
CA VAL A 289 -7.64 -6.47 -11.91
C VAL A 289 -9.15 -6.27 -11.92
N VAL A 290 -9.79 -6.27 -13.08
CA VAL A 290 -11.17 -5.80 -13.25
C VAL A 290 -12.08 -6.92 -13.72
N VAL A 291 -13.07 -7.28 -12.90
CA VAL A 291 -14.17 -8.15 -13.31
C VAL A 291 -15.25 -7.28 -13.94
N LYS A 292 -15.41 -7.38 -15.25
CA LYS A 292 -16.40 -6.60 -16.01
C LYS A 292 -17.81 -7.18 -15.82
N ASP A 293 -18.83 -6.33 -15.80
CA ASP A 293 -20.25 -6.69 -15.63
C ASP A 293 -20.47 -7.69 -14.49
N THR A 294 -19.87 -7.40 -13.34
CA THR A 294 -19.80 -8.31 -12.18
C THR A 294 -21.20 -8.67 -11.64
N ASP A 295 -22.12 -7.75 -11.76
CA ASP A 295 -23.53 -7.92 -11.35
C ASP A 295 -24.25 -8.97 -12.17
N GLN A 296 -23.86 -9.22 -13.43
CA GLN A 296 -24.47 -10.20 -14.34
C GLN A 296 -23.83 -11.60 -14.20
N LYS A 297 -22.68 -11.70 -13.58
CA LYS A 297 -21.92 -12.96 -13.47
C LYS A 297 -22.32 -13.79 -12.26
N THR A 298 -22.24 -15.10 -12.41
CA THR A 298 -22.36 -16.06 -11.32
C THR A 298 -21.11 -16.03 -10.42
N LEU A 299 -21.24 -16.48 -9.17
CA LEU A 299 -20.09 -16.61 -8.25
C LEU A 299 -18.94 -17.44 -8.85
N ARG A 300 -19.26 -18.51 -9.59
CA ARG A 300 -18.27 -19.39 -10.24
C ARG A 300 -17.51 -18.65 -11.34
N GLN A 301 -18.18 -17.82 -12.15
CA GLN A 301 -17.54 -17.00 -13.17
C GLN A 301 -16.63 -15.94 -12.55
N ILE A 302 -17.12 -15.21 -11.54
CA ILE A 302 -16.33 -14.22 -10.81
C ILE A 302 -15.06 -14.87 -10.24
N SER A 303 -15.20 -15.99 -9.52
CA SER A 303 -14.08 -16.73 -8.93
C SER A 303 -13.05 -17.17 -9.98
N GLY A 304 -13.52 -17.73 -11.10
CA GLY A 304 -12.65 -18.17 -12.21
C GLY A 304 -11.87 -17.02 -12.84
N GLU A 305 -12.53 -15.92 -13.16
CA GLU A 305 -11.91 -14.74 -13.76
C GLU A 305 -10.88 -14.10 -12.82
N VAL A 306 -11.24 -13.89 -11.54
CA VAL A 306 -10.32 -13.31 -10.54
C VAL A 306 -9.07 -14.17 -10.40
N LYS A 307 -9.20 -15.50 -10.29
CA LYS A 307 -8.05 -16.40 -10.17
C LYS A 307 -7.12 -16.30 -11.37
N VAL A 308 -7.67 -16.32 -12.59
CA VAL A 308 -6.89 -16.25 -13.83
C VAL A 308 -6.19 -14.90 -13.98
N MET A 309 -6.90 -13.80 -13.75
CA MET A 309 -6.33 -12.46 -13.83
C MET A 309 -5.28 -12.21 -12.74
N ALA A 310 -5.54 -12.66 -11.51
CA ALA A 310 -4.58 -12.55 -10.40
C ALA A 310 -3.30 -13.36 -10.65
N ALA A 311 -3.40 -14.54 -11.25
CA ALA A 311 -2.22 -15.32 -11.65
C ALA A 311 -1.41 -14.58 -12.72
N ARG A 312 -2.07 -14.08 -13.80
CA ARG A 312 -1.39 -13.27 -14.82
C ARG A 312 -0.72 -12.02 -14.23
N ALA A 313 -1.39 -11.36 -13.29
CA ALA A 313 -0.83 -10.18 -12.65
C ALA A 313 0.45 -10.48 -11.85
N ARG A 314 0.47 -11.60 -11.11
CA ARG A 314 1.67 -12.02 -10.35
C ARG A 314 2.82 -12.44 -11.27
N ASP A 315 2.50 -13.04 -12.42
CA ASP A 315 3.47 -13.48 -13.42
C ASP A 315 3.98 -12.34 -14.33
N GLY A 316 3.45 -11.11 -14.17
CA GLY A 316 3.78 -9.98 -15.04
C GLY A 316 3.23 -10.09 -16.46
N LYS A 317 2.22 -10.96 -16.70
CA LYS A 317 1.59 -11.24 -18.01
C LYS A 317 0.19 -10.65 -18.10
N VAL A 318 0.01 -9.45 -17.57
CA VAL A 318 -1.28 -8.75 -17.55
C VAL A 318 -1.67 -8.32 -18.95
N LYS A 319 -2.94 -8.53 -19.31
CA LYS A 319 -3.51 -7.99 -20.53
C LYS A 319 -4.10 -6.60 -20.23
N PRO A 320 -4.14 -5.67 -21.20
CA PRO A 320 -4.81 -4.38 -21.02
C PRO A 320 -6.25 -4.52 -20.50
N ASP A 321 -7.00 -5.47 -21.06
CA ASP A 321 -8.38 -5.75 -20.64
C ASP A 321 -8.52 -6.23 -19.19
N ASP A 322 -7.46 -6.78 -18.59
CA ASP A 322 -7.49 -7.26 -17.21
C ASP A 322 -7.48 -6.11 -16.19
N VAL A 323 -7.05 -4.91 -16.58
CA VAL A 323 -6.77 -3.79 -15.67
C VAL A 323 -7.50 -2.50 -16.02
N ASP A 324 -8.23 -2.48 -17.14
CA ASP A 324 -8.92 -1.28 -17.63
C ASP A 324 -10.43 -1.35 -17.40
N GLY A 325 -11.04 -0.16 -17.23
CA GLY A 325 -12.49 -0.01 -17.17
C GLY A 325 -13.13 -0.32 -15.83
N SER A 326 -12.39 -0.28 -14.71
CA SER A 326 -12.94 -0.38 -13.37
C SER A 326 -13.84 0.82 -13.06
N THR A 327 -15.01 0.56 -12.45
CA THR A 327 -15.98 1.59 -12.04
C THR A 327 -16.12 1.71 -10.52
N PHE A 328 -15.66 0.69 -9.80
CA PHE A 328 -15.61 0.61 -8.35
C PHE A 328 -14.52 -0.38 -7.94
N SER A 329 -13.72 -0.07 -6.94
CA SER A 329 -12.63 -0.94 -6.49
C SER A 329 -12.91 -1.60 -5.14
N THR A 330 -12.30 -2.77 -4.94
CA THR A 330 -12.24 -3.46 -3.64
C THR A 330 -10.79 -3.74 -3.27
N SER A 331 -10.45 -3.53 -2.01
CA SER A 331 -9.17 -3.89 -1.42
C SER A 331 -9.40 -4.81 -0.23
N ASN A 332 -8.87 -6.02 -0.27
CA ASN A 332 -9.10 -7.04 0.75
C ASN A 332 -7.80 -7.41 1.46
N LEU A 333 -7.73 -7.13 2.76
CA LEU A 333 -6.64 -7.51 3.67
C LEU A 333 -7.04 -8.60 4.66
N GLY A 334 -8.17 -9.28 4.42
CA GLY A 334 -8.70 -10.31 5.30
C GLY A 334 -7.78 -11.51 5.54
N MET A 335 -6.81 -11.76 4.64
CA MET A 335 -5.81 -12.81 4.81
C MET A 335 -4.68 -12.43 5.79
N TYR A 336 -4.58 -11.18 6.21
CA TYR A 336 -3.51 -10.67 7.08
C TYR A 336 -3.97 -10.40 8.52
N ASP A 337 -5.14 -10.89 8.90
CA ASP A 337 -5.75 -10.67 10.22
C ASP A 337 -5.95 -9.18 10.58
N VAL A 338 -6.21 -8.35 9.56
CA VAL A 338 -6.52 -6.92 9.73
C VAL A 338 -7.98 -6.77 10.12
N GLU A 339 -8.29 -6.10 11.22
CA GLU A 339 -9.66 -5.92 11.70
C GLU A 339 -10.45 -5.01 10.77
N ASP A 340 -9.93 -3.80 10.53
CA ASP A 340 -10.43 -2.86 9.53
C ASP A 340 -9.29 -1.96 9.02
N PHE A 341 -9.52 -1.28 7.90
CA PHE A 341 -8.60 -0.28 7.36
C PHE A 341 -9.34 0.64 6.38
N ILE A 342 -8.70 1.74 6.04
CA ILE A 342 -9.23 2.74 5.12
C ILE A 342 -8.43 2.69 3.83
N ALA A 343 -9.09 2.46 2.69
CA ALA A 343 -8.45 2.49 1.38
C ALA A 343 -8.49 3.89 0.75
N ILE A 344 -7.49 4.20 -0.07
CA ILE A 344 -7.48 5.42 -0.89
C ILE A 344 -8.25 5.13 -2.17
N ILE A 345 -9.17 6.03 -2.56
CA ILE A 345 -9.93 5.91 -3.80
C ILE A 345 -8.96 5.84 -4.98
N ASN A 346 -9.24 4.94 -5.91
CA ASN A 346 -8.46 4.77 -7.13
C ASN A 346 -9.10 5.62 -8.26
N PRO A 347 -8.55 6.80 -8.62
CA PRO A 347 -9.14 7.60 -9.68
C PRO A 347 -9.23 6.81 -11.00
N PRO A 348 -10.25 7.00 -11.84
CA PRO A 348 -11.31 8.02 -11.74
C PRO A 348 -12.56 7.57 -10.96
N GLU A 349 -12.51 6.48 -10.22
CA GLU A 349 -13.65 5.93 -9.47
C GLU A 349 -14.08 6.89 -8.34
N ALA A 350 -15.40 6.87 -8.00
CA ALA A 350 -15.94 7.66 -6.90
C ALA A 350 -15.83 6.96 -5.54
N ALA A 351 -15.61 5.65 -5.51
CA ALA A 351 -15.58 4.90 -4.25
C ALA A 351 -14.73 3.62 -4.29
N ILE A 352 -14.30 3.17 -3.11
CA ILE A 352 -13.56 1.92 -2.91
C ILE A 352 -13.99 1.28 -1.59
N LEU A 353 -14.13 -0.05 -1.55
CA LEU A 353 -14.41 -0.82 -0.34
C LEU A 353 -13.15 -1.51 0.19
N ALA A 354 -12.76 -1.16 1.42
CA ALA A 354 -11.73 -1.83 2.20
C ALA A 354 -12.35 -2.95 3.04
N ILE A 355 -11.82 -4.17 2.95
CA ILE A 355 -12.39 -5.38 3.53
C ILE A 355 -11.40 -5.97 4.53
N GLY A 356 -11.81 -6.03 5.80
CA GLY A 356 -11.06 -6.66 6.88
C GLY A 356 -11.23 -8.18 6.95
N SER A 357 -10.67 -8.76 7.99
CA SER A 357 -10.72 -10.21 8.24
C SER A 357 -12.07 -10.63 8.79
N ALA A 358 -12.62 -11.72 8.25
CA ALA A 358 -13.71 -12.43 8.89
C ALA A 358 -13.15 -13.22 10.08
N ARG A 359 -13.60 -12.90 11.30
CA ARG A 359 -13.13 -13.48 12.55
C ARG A 359 -14.28 -14.10 13.34
N GLU A 360 -13.99 -15.18 14.04
CA GLU A 360 -14.91 -15.74 15.02
C GLU A 360 -14.70 -15.02 16.34
N VAL A 361 -15.75 -14.34 16.83
CA VAL A 361 -15.71 -13.52 18.04
C VAL A 361 -16.90 -13.83 18.93
N PRO A 362 -16.82 -13.53 20.25
CA PRO A 362 -18.00 -13.60 21.14
C PRO A 362 -19.06 -12.61 20.68
N VAL A 363 -20.27 -13.09 20.46
CA VAL A 363 -21.42 -12.24 20.09
C VAL A 363 -22.59 -12.51 21.02
N VAL A 364 -23.42 -11.49 21.25
CA VAL A 364 -24.68 -11.65 21.97
C VAL A 364 -25.78 -11.93 20.97
N ASP A 365 -26.46 -13.07 21.13
CA ASP A 365 -27.60 -13.45 20.30
C ASP A 365 -28.69 -14.08 21.16
N GLY A 366 -29.89 -13.50 21.12
CA GLY A 366 -30.99 -13.92 21.99
C GLY A 366 -30.69 -13.79 23.50
N GLY A 367 -29.82 -12.85 23.90
CA GLY A 367 -29.40 -12.66 25.30
C GLY A 367 -28.31 -13.62 25.78
N GLN A 368 -27.80 -14.51 24.90
CA GLN A 368 -26.74 -15.46 25.22
C GLN A 368 -25.45 -15.10 24.46
N ILE A 369 -24.29 -15.32 25.12
CA ILE A 369 -22.98 -15.16 24.48
C ILE A 369 -22.67 -16.44 23.73
N LYS A 370 -22.39 -16.33 22.44
CA LYS A 370 -21.94 -17.43 21.59
C LYS A 370 -20.82 -17.00 20.64
N ALA A 371 -20.12 -17.95 20.03
CA ALA A 371 -19.19 -17.66 18.94
C ALA A 371 -19.99 -17.31 17.68
N GLY A 372 -19.56 -16.26 16.96
CA GLY A 372 -20.16 -15.83 15.70
C GLY A 372 -19.13 -15.18 14.79
N TRP A 373 -19.29 -15.34 13.50
CA TRP A 373 -18.40 -14.74 12.51
C TRP A 373 -18.75 -13.27 12.26
N ARG A 374 -17.76 -12.40 12.39
CA ARG A 374 -17.89 -10.95 12.12
C ARG A 374 -16.79 -10.49 11.17
N MET A 375 -17.12 -9.54 10.32
CA MET A 375 -16.21 -8.89 9.40
C MET A 375 -16.53 -7.41 9.34
N LYS A 376 -15.53 -6.54 9.46
CA LYS A 376 -15.69 -5.11 9.20
C LYS A 376 -15.25 -4.80 7.77
N ALA A 377 -15.96 -3.88 7.15
CA ALA A 377 -15.50 -3.24 5.92
C ALA A 377 -15.81 -1.75 5.97
N THR A 378 -14.92 -0.96 5.34
CA THR A 378 -15.01 0.50 5.28
C THR A 378 -15.08 0.93 3.83
N ILE A 379 -16.13 1.66 3.47
CA ILE A 379 -16.21 2.32 2.18
C ILE A 379 -15.57 3.72 2.27
N SER A 380 -14.69 4.04 1.34
CA SER A 380 -14.18 5.41 1.10
C SER A 380 -14.91 5.98 -0.10
N VAL A 381 -15.44 7.18 0.00
CA VAL A 381 -16.29 7.81 -1.03
C VAL A 381 -15.84 9.24 -1.28
N ASP A 382 -15.96 9.69 -2.54
CA ASP A 382 -15.78 11.07 -2.95
C ASP A 382 -17.01 11.91 -2.57
N HIS A 383 -16.83 12.84 -1.60
CA HIS A 383 -17.93 13.66 -1.10
C HIS A 383 -18.49 14.65 -2.13
N ARG A 384 -17.86 14.79 -3.28
CA ARG A 384 -18.39 15.59 -4.39
C ARG A 384 -19.46 14.84 -5.19
N VAL A 385 -19.49 13.50 -5.08
CA VAL A 385 -20.37 12.62 -5.87
C VAL A 385 -21.48 12.01 -5.02
N SER A 386 -21.20 11.70 -3.75
CA SER A 386 -22.14 11.06 -2.83
C SER A 386 -21.95 11.58 -1.40
N ASP A 387 -22.85 11.20 -0.49
CA ASP A 387 -22.83 11.61 0.91
C ASP A 387 -22.86 10.43 1.88
N GLY A 388 -22.78 10.75 3.19
CA GLY A 388 -22.74 9.75 4.25
C GLY A 388 -24.01 8.90 4.35
N ALA A 389 -25.17 9.44 4.01
CA ALA A 389 -26.43 8.71 4.08
C ALA A 389 -26.50 7.66 2.96
N GLU A 390 -26.14 8.04 1.72
CA GLU A 390 -26.12 7.11 0.59
C GLU A 390 -25.08 5.99 0.81
N ALA A 391 -23.89 6.33 1.30
CA ALA A 391 -22.86 5.34 1.62
C ALA A 391 -23.32 4.38 2.74
N ALA A 392 -24.00 4.87 3.78
CA ALA A 392 -24.55 4.03 4.85
C ALA A 392 -25.65 3.09 4.34
N GLN A 393 -26.54 3.58 3.49
CA GLN A 393 -27.58 2.76 2.85
C GLN A 393 -27.00 1.69 1.94
N PHE A 394 -25.95 2.01 1.16
CA PHE A 394 -25.20 1.04 0.38
C PHE A 394 -24.61 -0.07 1.27
N MET A 395 -23.95 0.29 2.38
CA MET A 395 -23.39 -0.69 3.31
C MET A 395 -24.48 -1.55 3.96
N GLN A 396 -25.63 -0.98 4.26
CA GLN A 396 -26.78 -1.71 4.78
C GLN A 396 -27.36 -2.68 3.75
N LEU A 397 -27.47 -2.28 2.47
CA LEU A 397 -27.92 -3.18 1.41
C LEU A 397 -26.91 -4.31 1.18
N LEU A 398 -25.61 -3.99 1.18
CA LEU A 398 -24.55 -4.98 1.10
C LEU A 398 -24.62 -5.98 2.26
N ALA A 399 -24.90 -5.51 3.49
CA ALA A 399 -25.15 -6.39 4.64
C ALA A 399 -26.32 -7.33 4.36
N GLY A 400 -27.40 -6.83 3.77
CA GLY A 400 -28.54 -7.64 3.37
C GLY A 400 -28.18 -8.80 2.43
N PHE A 401 -27.19 -8.64 1.57
CA PHE A 401 -26.66 -9.71 0.70
C PHE A 401 -25.69 -10.64 1.43
N LEU A 402 -24.74 -10.10 2.20
CA LEU A 402 -23.72 -10.92 2.86
C LEU A 402 -24.29 -11.73 4.02
N GLU A 403 -25.23 -11.17 4.77
CA GLU A 403 -25.91 -11.84 5.89
C GLU A 403 -26.99 -12.84 5.41
N ASN A 404 -27.50 -12.67 4.19
CA ASN A 404 -28.46 -13.57 3.55
C ASN A 404 -28.02 -13.92 2.13
N PRO A 405 -26.94 -14.71 1.96
CA PRO A 405 -26.27 -14.88 0.66
C PRO A 405 -27.14 -15.59 -0.39
N VAL A 406 -28.19 -16.27 -0.01
CA VAL A 406 -29.19 -16.84 -0.95
C VAL A 406 -29.81 -15.77 -1.85
N ARG A 407 -29.92 -14.51 -1.39
CA ARG A 407 -30.41 -13.38 -2.18
C ARG A 407 -29.55 -13.04 -3.41
N MET A 408 -28.30 -13.53 -3.45
CA MET A 408 -27.42 -13.33 -4.60
C MET A 408 -27.72 -14.28 -5.77
N LEU A 409 -28.63 -15.24 -5.57
CA LEU A 409 -29.01 -16.25 -6.55
C LEU A 409 -30.28 -15.88 -7.35
N VAL A 410 -31.00 -14.83 -6.92
CA VAL A 410 -32.29 -14.39 -7.48
C VAL A 410 -32.23 -12.97 -8.03
#